data_c8bee4808e4c1b9f1416f77b70a68b0d
#
_entry.id   c8bee4808e4c1b9f1416f77b70a68b0d
#
_cell.length_a   1.000
_cell.length_b   1.000
_cell.length_c   1.000
_cell.angle_alpha   90.00
_cell.angle_beta   90.00
_cell.angle_gamma   90.00
#
_symmetry.space_group_name_H-M   'P 1'
#
loop_
_entity.id
_entity.type
_entity.pdbx_description
1 polymer ?
#
loop_
_entity_poly.entity_id
_entity_poly.type
_entity_poly.pdbx_seq_one_letter_code
_entity_poly.pdbx_strand_id
1 'polypeptide(L)'
;RRGEAAGFLRVSISADDEQCQDKLKRHYVHGFGECQTLVGEAVDDAFKRLLKPSIETEFAALSKQKADEEAIVVFAENLRQLLLAAPLGQKRVMAVDPGFANGCKTCCLDAQGNLIHHEIIYPHPPRNRKSEATAAIQRMVKMYQVEAMAVGNGTASRETSDWLHSIDFVHQVDIYVVSEDGASIYSASKIARDEFPDEDVTVRGAVSIGRRLMDPLAELVKIDPKSIGVGQYQHDVDQTQLKKSLDTVVMSCVNSVGVNLNTASQHLLTYVSGLGPTLAKNIVEYRRENGAFASRAQLKKVPRLGP
;
A
#
# COMPACT_ATOMS: atom_id res chain seq x y z
N ARG A 1 3.03 23.31 6.97
CA ARG A 1 2.56 22.61 8.20
C ARG A 1 3.65 21.79 8.88
N ARG A 2 4.42 20.93 8.17
CA ARG A 2 5.51 20.13 8.82
C ARG A 2 6.61 21.01 9.39
N GLY A 3 7.15 21.96 8.60
CA GLY A 3 8.16 22.90 9.07
C GLY A 3 7.63 23.81 10.18
N GLU A 4 6.35 24.14 10.17
CA GLU A 4 5.64 24.88 11.21
C GLU A 4 5.49 24.05 12.49
N ALA A 5 5.01 22.80 12.36
CA ALA A 5 4.89 21.87 13.49
C ALA A 5 6.25 21.55 14.13
N ALA A 6 7.32 21.49 13.32
CA ALA A 6 8.69 21.30 13.78
C ALA A 6 9.37 22.60 14.30
N GLY A 7 8.68 23.74 14.24
CA GLY A 7 9.21 25.03 14.70
C GLY A 7 10.23 25.70 13.77
N PHE A 8 10.45 25.18 12.56
CA PHE A 8 11.40 25.76 11.60
C PHE A 8 10.80 26.88 10.74
N LEU A 9 9.49 26.90 10.57
CA LEU A 9 8.79 27.88 9.74
C LEU A 9 7.65 28.52 10.52
N ARG A 10 7.38 29.78 10.19
CA ARG A 10 6.15 30.46 10.57
C ARG A 10 5.37 30.75 9.27
N VAL A 11 4.16 30.25 9.18
CA VAL A 11 3.30 30.39 8.01
C VAL A 11 2.14 31.30 8.36
N SER A 12 1.88 32.29 7.51
CA SER A 12 0.70 33.15 7.59
C SER A 12 0.05 33.23 6.21
N ILE A 13 -1.27 33.27 6.20
CA ILE A 13 -2.07 33.57 5.02
C ILE A 13 -2.72 34.91 5.35
N SER A 14 -2.40 35.95 4.59
CA SER A 14 -3.02 37.26 4.79
C SER A 14 -3.33 37.92 3.45
N ALA A 15 -4.43 38.65 3.41
CA ALA A 15 -4.72 39.58 2.34
C ALA A 15 -4.01 40.91 2.60
N ASP A 16 -4.03 41.82 1.63
CA ASP A 16 -3.61 43.20 1.80
C ASP A 16 -4.63 43.92 2.70
N ASP A 17 -4.24 44.23 3.93
CA ASP A 17 -5.13 44.77 4.95
C ASP A 17 -5.67 46.19 4.53
N GLU A 18 -4.80 47.04 3.93
CA GLU A 18 -5.21 48.38 3.53
C GLU A 18 -6.26 48.32 2.44
N GLN A 19 -6.01 47.52 1.40
CA GLN A 19 -6.98 47.36 0.29
C GLN A 19 -8.31 46.79 0.76
N CYS A 20 -8.27 45.83 1.72
CA CYS A 20 -9.48 45.24 2.26
C CYS A 20 -10.28 46.27 3.07
N GLN A 21 -9.62 47.00 3.97
CA GLN A 21 -10.25 48.04 4.78
C GLN A 21 -10.82 49.20 3.92
N ASP A 22 -10.08 49.63 2.91
CA ASP A 22 -10.56 50.63 1.99
C ASP A 22 -11.82 50.21 1.21
N LYS A 23 -11.86 48.96 0.74
CA LYS A 23 -13.05 48.40 0.09
C LYS A 23 -14.25 48.35 1.03
N LEU A 24 -14.04 47.91 2.27
CA LEU A 24 -15.10 47.88 3.28
C LEU A 24 -15.58 49.27 3.64
N LYS A 25 -14.68 50.23 3.86
CA LYS A 25 -15.05 51.64 4.12
C LYS A 25 -15.83 52.25 2.99
N ARG A 26 -15.42 52.09 1.73
CA ARG A 26 -16.18 52.55 0.57
C ARG A 26 -17.59 51.96 0.48
N HIS A 27 -17.77 50.76 1.00
CA HIS A 27 -19.08 50.09 0.97
C HIS A 27 -20.01 50.51 2.12
N TYR A 28 -19.48 50.77 3.30
CA TYR A 28 -20.30 51.02 4.50
C TYR A 28 -20.29 52.47 4.97
N VAL A 29 -19.28 53.27 4.66
CA VAL A 29 -19.17 54.66 5.11
C VAL A 29 -19.63 55.60 4.01
N HIS A 30 -20.79 56.21 4.16
CA HIS A 30 -21.33 57.13 3.18
C HIS A 30 -21.53 58.50 3.80
N GLY A 31 -20.94 59.54 3.19
CA GLY A 31 -20.99 60.93 3.61
C GLY A 31 -19.89 61.33 4.60
N PHE A 32 -20.11 62.41 5.35
CA PHE A 32 -19.10 63.02 6.26
C PHE A 32 -19.76 63.39 7.61
N GLY A 33 -19.03 63.28 8.71
CA GLY A 33 -19.44 63.66 10.04
C GLY A 33 -19.05 62.66 11.11
N GLU A 34 -19.42 62.94 12.37
CA GLU A 34 -19.03 62.08 13.51
C GLU A 34 -19.59 60.65 13.39
N CYS A 35 -20.82 60.48 12.91
CA CYS A 35 -21.42 59.16 12.71
C CYS A 35 -20.65 58.33 11.70
N GLN A 36 -20.18 58.95 10.61
CA GLN A 36 -19.38 58.27 9.57
C GLN A 36 -18.01 57.87 10.12
N THR A 37 -17.41 58.69 11.00
CA THR A 37 -16.14 58.34 11.66
C THR A 37 -16.35 57.12 12.56
N LEU A 38 -17.40 57.05 13.38
CA LEU A 38 -17.73 55.89 14.22
C LEU A 38 -17.99 54.62 13.43
N VAL A 39 -18.71 54.74 12.27
CA VAL A 39 -18.92 53.59 11.39
C VAL A 39 -17.59 53.12 10.78
N GLY A 40 -16.69 54.04 10.41
CA GLY A 40 -15.35 53.71 9.91
C GLY A 40 -14.51 52.97 10.93
N GLU A 41 -14.52 53.40 12.20
CA GLU A 41 -13.84 52.73 13.31
C GLU A 41 -14.42 51.32 13.55
N ALA A 42 -15.75 51.22 13.51
CA ALA A 42 -16.43 49.93 13.66
C ALA A 42 -16.08 48.95 12.52
N VAL A 43 -15.92 49.42 11.29
CA VAL A 43 -15.46 48.66 10.12
C VAL A 43 -14.02 48.18 10.33
N ASP A 44 -13.14 49.03 10.82
CA ASP A 44 -11.74 48.66 11.11
C ASP A 44 -11.64 47.60 12.23
N ASP A 45 -12.42 47.76 13.29
CA ASP A 45 -12.48 46.76 14.36
C ASP A 45 -13.08 45.43 13.87
N ALA A 46 -14.18 45.48 13.14
CA ALA A 46 -14.81 44.28 12.58
C ALA A 46 -13.87 43.53 11.61
N PHE A 47 -13.14 44.26 10.78
CA PHE A 47 -12.15 43.65 9.89
C PHE A 47 -11.05 42.95 10.68
N LYS A 48 -10.42 43.63 11.62
CA LYS A 48 -9.27 43.10 12.38
C LYS A 48 -9.65 41.94 13.29
N ARG A 49 -10.77 42.05 13.98
CA ARG A 49 -11.16 41.12 15.03
C ARG A 49 -12.02 39.95 14.54
N LEU A 50 -12.82 40.14 13.49
CA LEU A 50 -13.81 39.15 13.05
C LEU A 50 -13.51 38.65 11.63
N LEU A 51 -13.44 39.54 10.63
CA LEU A 51 -13.37 39.11 9.22
C LEU A 51 -12.03 38.50 8.88
N LYS A 52 -10.94 39.20 9.16
CA LYS A 52 -9.59 38.75 8.82
C LYS A 52 -9.26 37.36 9.40
N PRO A 53 -9.39 37.07 10.72
CA PRO A 53 -9.12 35.75 11.27
C PRO A 53 -10.02 34.66 10.72
N SER A 54 -11.28 34.97 10.44
CA SER A 54 -12.24 34.02 9.86
C SER A 54 -11.83 33.62 8.43
N ILE A 55 -11.54 34.60 7.57
CA ILE A 55 -11.16 34.39 6.18
C ILE A 55 -9.79 33.66 6.09
N GLU A 56 -8.81 34.05 6.92
CA GLU A 56 -7.51 33.37 6.96
C GLU A 56 -7.65 31.89 7.34
N THR A 57 -8.52 31.58 8.30
CA THR A 57 -8.82 30.21 8.72
C THR A 57 -9.49 29.41 7.62
N GLU A 58 -10.50 30.00 6.98
CA GLU A 58 -11.22 29.37 5.86
C GLU A 58 -10.28 29.09 4.68
N PHE A 59 -9.46 30.07 4.30
CA PHE A 59 -8.52 29.91 3.19
C PHE A 59 -7.44 28.88 3.48
N ALA A 60 -6.96 28.80 4.73
CA ALA A 60 -6.04 27.75 5.17
C ALA A 60 -6.66 26.36 5.07
N ALA A 61 -7.95 26.22 5.43
CA ALA A 61 -8.68 24.98 5.32
C ALA A 61 -8.90 24.55 3.85
N LEU A 62 -9.36 25.47 3.01
CA LEU A 62 -9.55 25.24 1.56
C LEU A 62 -8.25 24.86 0.85
N SER A 63 -7.14 25.56 1.17
CA SER A 63 -5.82 25.24 0.62
C SER A 63 -5.35 23.85 1.03
N LYS A 64 -5.63 23.46 2.28
CA LYS A 64 -5.31 22.10 2.76
C LYS A 64 -6.15 21.04 2.05
N GLN A 65 -7.45 21.27 1.93
CA GLN A 65 -8.35 20.35 1.24
C GLN A 65 -7.89 20.12 -0.21
N LYS A 66 -7.60 21.19 -0.95
CA LYS A 66 -7.12 21.09 -2.33
C LYS A 66 -5.81 20.29 -2.43
N ALA A 67 -4.86 20.57 -1.54
CA ALA A 67 -3.59 19.84 -1.50
C ALA A 67 -3.79 18.34 -1.19
N ASP A 68 -4.72 18.00 -0.31
CA ASP A 68 -5.05 16.62 0.01
C ASP A 68 -5.67 15.90 -1.18
N GLU A 69 -6.61 16.53 -1.87
CA GLU A 69 -7.26 15.98 -3.06
C GLU A 69 -6.23 15.68 -4.17
N GLU A 70 -5.32 16.63 -4.46
CA GLU A 70 -4.26 16.44 -5.44
C GLU A 70 -3.28 15.32 -5.03
N ALA A 71 -2.87 15.26 -3.77
CA ALA A 71 -1.97 14.22 -3.28
C ALA A 71 -2.63 12.83 -3.31
N ILE A 72 -3.92 12.72 -2.97
CA ILE A 72 -4.66 11.45 -2.98
C ILE A 72 -4.76 10.89 -4.40
N VAL A 73 -4.90 11.73 -5.43
CA VAL A 73 -4.87 11.30 -6.83
C VAL A 73 -3.53 10.63 -7.16
N VAL A 74 -2.41 11.22 -6.75
CA VAL A 74 -1.07 10.65 -6.96
C VAL A 74 -0.93 9.31 -6.21
N PHE A 75 -1.37 9.24 -4.97
CA PHE A 75 -1.31 8.00 -4.18
C PHE A 75 -2.18 6.89 -4.79
N ALA A 76 -3.35 7.23 -5.30
CA ALA A 76 -4.22 6.32 -6.02
C ALA A 76 -3.56 5.74 -7.27
N GLU A 77 -2.87 6.58 -8.04
CA GLU A 77 -2.14 6.13 -9.22
C GLU A 77 -0.93 5.25 -8.86
N ASN A 78 -0.18 5.60 -7.83
CA ASN A 78 0.91 4.77 -7.33
C ASN A 78 0.41 3.38 -6.89
N LEU A 79 -0.72 3.31 -6.18
CA LEU A 79 -1.34 2.03 -5.83
C LEU A 79 -1.73 1.23 -7.08
N ARG A 80 -2.33 1.89 -8.08
CA ARG A 80 -2.70 1.24 -9.35
C ARG A 80 -1.51 0.59 -10.02
N GLN A 81 -0.38 1.30 -10.10
CA GLN A 81 0.85 0.77 -10.69
C GLN A 81 1.40 -0.43 -9.93
N LEU A 82 1.34 -0.40 -8.60
CA LEU A 82 1.76 -1.55 -7.77
C LEU A 82 0.87 -2.77 -7.98
N LEU A 83 -0.46 -2.58 -8.01
CA LEU A 83 -1.43 -3.67 -8.18
C LEU A 83 -1.39 -4.28 -9.59
N LEU A 84 -1.15 -3.46 -10.61
CA LEU A 84 -1.10 -3.87 -12.01
C LEU A 84 0.33 -4.13 -12.51
N ALA A 85 1.32 -4.21 -11.61
CA ALA A 85 2.67 -4.62 -11.99
C ALA A 85 2.63 -6.00 -12.67
N ALA A 86 3.48 -6.19 -13.67
CA ALA A 86 3.50 -7.43 -14.46
C ALA A 86 3.82 -8.64 -13.56
N PRO A 87 2.92 -9.63 -13.48
CA PRO A 87 3.15 -10.82 -12.68
C PRO A 87 4.22 -11.70 -13.34
N LEU A 88 5.10 -12.30 -12.55
CA LEU A 88 6.03 -13.32 -13.03
C LEU A 88 5.29 -14.59 -13.48
N GLY A 89 4.11 -14.83 -12.90
CA GLY A 89 3.28 -15.99 -13.17
C GLY A 89 3.69 -17.23 -12.38
N GLN A 90 3.32 -18.39 -12.88
CA GLN A 90 3.50 -19.70 -12.23
C GLN A 90 4.93 -20.21 -12.36
N LYS A 91 5.86 -19.62 -11.62
CA LYS A 91 7.24 -20.07 -11.51
C LYS A 91 7.59 -20.45 -10.07
N ARG A 92 8.60 -21.30 -9.91
CA ARG A 92 9.15 -21.61 -8.59
C ARG A 92 10.04 -20.47 -8.13
N VAL A 93 9.65 -19.81 -7.05
CA VAL A 93 10.27 -18.59 -6.56
C VAL A 93 10.93 -18.82 -5.22
N MET A 94 12.16 -18.33 -5.04
CA MET A 94 12.75 -18.15 -3.72
C MET A 94 12.56 -16.71 -3.30
N ALA A 95 11.90 -16.48 -2.18
CA ALA A 95 11.85 -15.15 -1.57
C ALA A 95 12.93 -15.00 -0.52
N VAL A 96 13.49 -13.80 -0.47
CA VAL A 96 14.49 -13.38 0.51
C VAL A 96 14.00 -12.09 1.17
N ASP A 97 13.74 -12.16 2.47
CA ASP A 97 13.50 -11.00 3.33
C ASP A 97 14.84 -10.60 3.95
N PRO A 98 15.51 -9.52 3.48
CA PRO A 98 16.86 -9.18 3.86
C PRO A 98 16.98 -8.72 5.32
N GLY A 99 18.13 -8.95 5.94
CA GLY A 99 18.40 -8.45 7.29
C GLY A 99 19.85 -8.65 7.70
N PHE A 100 20.33 -7.75 8.56
CA PHE A 100 21.69 -7.84 9.12
C PHE A 100 21.75 -8.77 10.35
N ALA A 101 21.40 -8.26 11.53
CA ALA A 101 21.58 -8.97 12.80
C ALA A 101 20.74 -10.25 12.90
N ASN A 102 19.49 -10.20 12.44
CA ASN A 102 18.54 -11.32 12.50
C ASN A 102 18.66 -12.27 11.29
N GLY A 103 19.61 -12.01 10.39
CA GLY A 103 19.80 -12.78 9.17
C GLY A 103 18.75 -12.50 8.10
N CYS A 104 18.97 -13.07 6.92
CA CYS A 104 18.02 -13.06 5.81
C CYS A 104 17.10 -14.29 5.94
N LYS A 105 15.80 -14.07 5.95
CA LYS A 105 14.81 -15.16 5.94
C LYS A 105 14.57 -15.53 4.48
N THR A 106 14.75 -16.81 4.19
CA THR A 106 14.54 -17.34 2.85
C THR A 106 13.40 -18.33 2.85
N CYS A 107 12.58 -18.32 1.83
CA CYS A 107 11.58 -19.34 1.61
C CYS A 107 11.50 -19.73 0.13
N CYS A 108 11.26 -21.01 -0.13
CA CYS A 108 11.02 -21.54 -1.47
C CYS A 108 9.52 -21.78 -1.66
N LEU A 109 9.00 -21.27 -2.77
CA LEU A 109 7.60 -21.40 -3.17
C LEU A 109 7.49 -22.26 -4.43
N ASP A 110 6.46 -23.10 -4.49
CA ASP A 110 6.11 -23.81 -5.72
C ASP A 110 5.46 -22.86 -6.76
N ALA A 111 5.14 -23.37 -7.93
CA ALA A 111 4.51 -22.61 -9.00
C ALA A 111 3.09 -22.10 -8.65
N GLN A 112 2.47 -22.59 -7.58
CA GLN A 112 1.18 -22.17 -7.06
C GLN A 112 1.32 -21.18 -5.88
N GLY A 113 2.57 -20.87 -5.46
CA GLY A 113 2.85 -20.00 -4.33
C GLY A 113 2.71 -20.67 -2.96
N ASN A 114 2.70 -22.00 -2.90
CA ASN A 114 2.73 -22.73 -1.64
C ASN A 114 4.15 -22.76 -1.08
N LEU A 115 4.29 -22.64 0.24
CA LEU A 115 5.57 -22.74 0.91
C LEU A 115 6.05 -24.22 0.90
N ILE A 116 7.26 -24.44 0.34
CA ILE A 116 7.89 -25.75 0.29
C ILE A 116 8.95 -25.89 1.37
N HIS A 117 9.74 -24.82 1.59
CA HIS A 117 10.85 -24.81 2.51
C HIS A 117 11.18 -23.39 2.97
N HIS A 118 11.69 -23.25 4.17
CA HIS A 118 12.24 -21.97 4.64
C HIS A 118 13.51 -22.19 5.47
N GLU A 119 14.39 -21.20 5.48
CA GLU A 119 15.67 -21.23 6.20
C GLU A 119 16.13 -19.80 6.51
N ILE A 120 16.84 -19.60 7.63
CA ILE A 120 17.46 -18.31 7.95
C ILE A 120 18.96 -18.42 7.64
N ILE A 121 19.46 -17.50 6.85
CA ILE A 121 20.87 -17.44 6.46
C ILE A 121 21.50 -16.13 6.93
N TYR A 122 22.82 -16.13 7.09
CA TYR A 122 23.54 -14.98 7.67
C TYR A 122 24.70 -14.51 6.78
N PRO A 123 24.44 -13.99 5.58
CA PRO A 123 25.50 -13.55 4.65
C PRO A 123 26.18 -12.26 5.11
N HIS A 124 25.53 -11.44 5.97
CA HIS A 124 25.97 -10.10 6.34
C HIS A 124 26.48 -10.01 7.78
N PRO A 125 27.26 -8.94 8.11
CA PRO A 125 27.60 -8.64 9.50
C PRO A 125 26.34 -8.51 10.40
N PRO A 126 26.44 -8.82 11.71
CA PRO A 126 27.67 -9.14 12.46
C PRO A 126 28.12 -10.60 12.31
N ARG A 127 27.25 -11.52 11.87
CA ARG A 127 27.62 -12.96 11.79
C ARG A 127 28.50 -13.28 10.60
N ASN A 128 28.32 -12.63 9.47
CA ASN A 128 29.12 -12.71 8.24
C ASN A 128 29.48 -14.15 7.78
N ARG A 129 28.50 -15.06 7.78
CA ARG A 129 28.67 -16.47 7.35
C ARG A 129 28.39 -16.61 5.86
N LYS A 130 29.10 -15.81 5.04
CA LYS A 130 28.82 -15.68 3.61
C LYS A 130 28.96 -17.01 2.87
N SER A 131 29.99 -17.82 3.15
CA SER A 131 30.22 -19.10 2.48
C SER A 131 29.13 -20.13 2.81
N GLU A 132 28.71 -20.23 4.08
CA GLU A 132 27.61 -21.11 4.49
C GLU A 132 26.29 -20.69 3.84
N ALA A 133 26.03 -19.39 3.82
CA ALA A 133 24.83 -18.82 3.18
C ALA A 133 24.82 -19.09 1.67
N THR A 134 25.97 -18.94 0.99
CA THR A 134 26.10 -19.25 -0.45
C THR A 134 25.79 -20.72 -0.72
N ALA A 135 26.39 -21.63 0.05
CA ALA A 135 26.13 -23.07 -0.08
C ALA A 135 24.65 -23.42 0.17
N ALA A 136 24.01 -22.78 1.16
CA ALA A 136 22.60 -22.96 1.44
C ALA A 136 21.71 -22.52 0.27
N ILE A 137 21.94 -21.32 -0.29
CA ILE A 137 21.19 -20.81 -1.45
C ILE A 137 21.39 -21.73 -2.67
N GLN A 138 22.63 -22.11 -3.00
CA GLN A 138 22.91 -23.02 -4.13
C GLN A 138 22.21 -24.38 -3.96
N ARG A 139 22.21 -24.93 -2.73
CA ARG A 139 21.50 -26.17 -2.40
C ARG A 139 19.98 -26.01 -2.62
N MET A 140 19.38 -24.94 -2.11
CA MET A 140 17.95 -24.68 -2.25
C MET A 140 17.56 -24.48 -3.72
N VAL A 141 18.33 -23.69 -4.48
CA VAL A 141 18.10 -23.46 -5.92
C VAL A 141 18.08 -24.78 -6.68
N LYS A 142 19.07 -25.65 -6.43
CA LYS A 142 19.16 -26.96 -7.08
C LYS A 142 18.05 -27.91 -6.63
N MET A 143 17.79 -28.00 -5.34
CA MET A 143 16.83 -28.94 -4.77
C MET A 143 15.38 -28.63 -5.16
N TYR A 144 15.00 -27.35 -5.08
CA TYR A 144 13.64 -26.90 -5.36
C TYR A 144 13.47 -26.35 -6.77
N GLN A 145 14.53 -26.42 -7.60
CA GLN A 145 14.50 -25.97 -9.01
C GLN A 145 13.98 -24.52 -9.12
N VAL A 146 14.54 -23.63 -8.30
CA VAL A 146 14.14 -22.21 -8.26
C VAL A 146 14.44 -21.53 -9.59
N GLU A 147 13.46 -20.86 -10.18
CA GLU A 147 13.57 -20.18 -11.48
C GLU A 147 13.78 -18.66 -11.32
N ALA A 148 13.33 -18.10 -10.19
CA ALA A 148 13.51 -16.67 -9.90
C ALA A 148 13.64 -16.41 -8.39
N MET A 149 14.24 -15.27 -8.04
CA MET A 149 14.35 -14.81 -6.66
C MET A 149 13.65 -13.46 -6.49
N ALA A 150 12.89 -13.33 -5.39
CA ALA A 150 12.27 -12.08 -4.93
C ALA A 150 13.02 -11.58 -3.70
N VAL A 151 13.69 -10.45 -3.79
CA VAL A 151 14.41 -9.82 -2.67
C VAL A 151 13.63 -8.62 -2.18
N GLY A 152 13.26 -8.58 -0.91
CA GLY A 152 12.60 -7.43 -0.30
C GLY A 152 13.44 -6.15 -0.41
N ASN A 153 12.79 -4.99 -0.58
CA ASN A 153 13.48 -3.71 -0.78
C ASN A 153 13.82 -2.95 0.52
N GLY A 154 13.71 -3.59 1.68
CA GLY A 154 13.99 -2.98 2.98
C GLY A 154 15.47 -2.99 3.36
N THR A 155 15.71 -3.11 4.67
CA THR A 155 17.08 -3.08 5.25
C THR A 155 17.94 -4.20 4.65
N ALA A 156 19.19 -3.88 4.27
CA ALA A 156 20.17 -4.79 3.62
C ALA A 156 19.75 -5.32 2.24
N SER A 157 18.75 -4.73 1.60
CA SER A 157 18.27 -5.17 0.27
C SER A 157 19.38 -5.11 -0.79
N ARG A 158 20.07 -3.98 -0.87
CA ARG A 158 21.12 -3.78 -1.86
C ARG A 158 22.27 -4.77 -1.69
N GLU A 159 22.77 -4.88 -0.46
CA GLU A 159 23.87 -5.80 -0.14
C GLU A 159 23.48 -7.25 -0.40
N THR A 160 22.23 -7.61 -0.13
CA THR A 160 21.71 -8.97 -0.39
C THR A 160 21.57 -9.22 -1.89
N SER A 161 21.02 -8.27 -2.64
CA SER A 161 20.87 -8.37 -4.09
C SER A 161 22.24 -8.47 -4.78
N ASP A 162 23.19 -7.59 -4.42
CA ASP A 162 24.56 -7.61 -4.98
C ASP A 162 25.28 -8.94 -4.68
N TRP A 163 25.10 -9.46 -3.45
CA TRP A 163 25.64 -10.75 -3.07
C TRP A 163 25.02 -11.90 -3.88
N LEU A 164 23.70 -11.95 -4.01
CA LEU A 164 23.01 -13.00 -4.78
C LEU A 164 23.42 -12.99 -6.26
N HIS A 165 23.61 -11.82 -6.88
CA HIS A 165 24.12 -11.70 -8.23
C HIS A 165 25.58 -12.20 -8.39
N SER A 166 26.35 -12.27 -7.30
CA SER A 166 27.72 -12.79 -7.31
C SER A 166 27.81 -14.31 -7.18
N ILE A 167 26.68 -15.01 -7.04
CA ILE A 167 26.64 -16.47 -6.87
C ILE A 167 26.46 -17.15 -8.23
N ASP A 168 27.32 -18.11 -8.53
CA ASP A 168 27.16 -18.99 -9.68
C ASP A 168 26.13 -20.08 -9.38
N PHE A 169 25.03 -20.07 -10.12
CA PHE A 169 23.97 -21.07 -10.01
C PHE A 169 24.09 -22.15 -11.09
N VAL A 170 23.52 -23.34 -10.82
CA VAL A 170 23.53 -24.48 -11.75
C VAL A 170 22.72 -24.23 -13.04
N HIS A 171 21.83 -23.23 -13.01
CA HIS A 171 21.03 -22.73 -14.13
C HIS A 171 20.78 -21.24 -13.93
N GLN A 172 20.26 -20.57 -14.95
CA GLN A 172 19.92 -19.15 -14.85
C GLN A 172 18.78 -18.96 -13.84
N VAL A 173 18.96 -18.00 -12.93
CA VAL A 173 17.98 -17.57 -11.94
C VAL A 173 17.88 -16.05 -12.01
N ASP A 174 16.71 -15.55 -12.35
CA ASP A 174 16.46 -14.11 -12.41
C ASP A 174 16.22 -13.56 -11.01
N ILE A 175 16.85 -12.43 -10.66
CA ILE A 175 16.74 -11.82 -9.32
C ILE A 175 16.02 -10.49 -9.44
N TYR A 176 14.94 -10.35 -8.68
CA TYR A 176 14.07 -9.17 -8.67
C TYR A 176 14.02 -8.55 -7.28
N VAL A 177 14.10 -7.21 -7.22
CA VAL A 177 13.82 -6.47 -6.00
C VAL A 177 12.33 -6.17 -5.95
N VAL A 178 11.67 -6.54 -4.85
CA VAL A 178 10.23 -6.45 -4.66
C VAL A 178 9.91 -5.56 -3.45
N SER A 179 8.90 -4.70 -3.56
CA SER A 179 8.45 -3.91 -2.41
C SER A 179 7.94 -4.82 -1.28
N GLU A 180 8.45 -4.61 -0.08
CA GLU A 180 8.00 -5.30 1.14
C GLU A 180 7.01 -4.49 1.97
N ASP A 181 6.59 -3.30 1.49
CA ASP A 181 5.64 -2.43 2.18
C ASP A 181 4.37 -3.19 2.56
N GLY A 182 4.00 -3.11 3.85
CA GLY A 182 2.85 -3.84 4.38
C GLY A 182 3.03 -5.36 4.51
N ALA A 183 4.19 -5.96 4.20
CA ALA A 183 4.43 -7.39 4.42
C ALA A 183 4.38 -7.76 5.90
N SER A 184 4.85 -6.89 6.79
CA SER A 184 4.72 -7.04 8.24
C SER A 184 3.26 -6.99 8.71
N ILE A 185 2.42 -6.15 8.09
CA ILE A 185 0.99 -6.07 8.38
C ILE A 185 0.29 -7.37 7.95
N TYR A 186 0.59 -7.86 6.74
CA TYR A 186 0.09 -9.16 6.28
C TYR A 186 0.50 -10.28 7.24
N SER A 187 1.78 -10.40 7.58
CA SER A 187 2.32 -11.49 8.39
C SER A 187 1.67 -11.61 9.77
N ALA A 188 1.28 -10.47 10.37
CA ALA A 188 0.55 -10.40 11.64
C ALA A 188 -0.97 -10.54 11.48
N SER A 189 -1.51 -10.54 10.27
CA SER A 189 -2.96 -10.57 10.01
C SER A 189 -3.58 -11.93 10.32
N LYS A 190 -4.91 -11.93 10.47
CA LYS A 190 -5.68 -13.18 10.57
C LYS A 190 -5.53 -14.02 9.30
N ILE A 191 -5.53 -13.37 8.12
CA ILE A 191 -5.40 -14.05 6.82
C ILE A 191 -4.11 -14.87 6.77
N ALA A 192 -2.98 -14.26 7.15
CA ALA A 192 -1.69 -14.95 7.16
C ALA A 192 -1.64 -16.10 8.16
N ARG A 193 -2.28 -15.95 9.33
CA ARG A 193 -2.39 -17.04 10.33
C ARG A 193 -3.25 -18.19 9.82
N ASP A 194 -4.32 -17.91 9.11
CA ASP A 194 -5.20 -18.93 8.54
C ASP A 194 -4.54 -19.64 7.34
N GLU A 195 -3.70 -18.94 6.55
CA GLU A 195 -2.93 -19.52 5.45
C GLU A 195 -1.72 -20.34 5.90
N PHE A 196 -1.05 -19.91 6.98
CA PHE A 196 0.16 -20.53 7.52
C PHE A 196 0.09 -20.62 9.06
N PRO A 197 -0.74 -21.51 9.62
CA PRO A 197 -0.95 -21.59 11.07
C PRO A 197 0.31 -21.98 11.83
N ASP A 198 1.15 -22.83 11.26
CA ASP A 198 2.33 -23.40 11.89
C ASP A 198 3.61 -22.55 11.70
N GLU A 199 3.53 -21.47 10.88
CA GLU A 199 4.68 -20.62 10.56
C GLU A 199 4.71 -19.35 11.42
N ASP A 200 5.90 -18.84 11.69
CA ASP A 200 6.05 -17.59 12.40
C ASP A 200 5.83 -16.37 11.49
N VAL A 201 5.75 -15.17 12.10
CA VAL A 201 5.51 -13.92 11.38
C VAL A 201 6.59 -13.59 10.35
N THR A 202 7.83 -14.01 10.57
CA THR A 202 8.95 -13.69 9.68
C THR A 202 8.90 -14.54 8.42
N VAL A 203 8.54 -15.81 8.54
CA VAL A 203 8.32 -16.72 7.41
C VAL A 203 7.14 -16.26 6.58
N ARG A 204 6.01 -15.91 7.21
CA ARG A 204 4.82 -15.35 6.52
C ARG A 204 5.16 -14.08 5.74
N GLY A 205 6.02 -13.21 6.30
CA GLY A 205 6.52 -12.02 5.62
C GLY A 205 7.31 -12.35 4.36
N ALA A 206 8.26 -13.27 4.45
CA ALA A 206 9.06 -13.72 3.32
C ALA A 206 8.19 -14.37 2.21
N VAL A 207 7.21 -15.20 2.60
CA VAL A 207 6.24 -15.77 1.65
C VAL A 207 5.49 -14.67 0.89
N SER A 208 5.03 -13.63 1.58
CA SER A 208 4.35 -12.50 0.94
C SER A 208 5.23 -11.80 -0.10
N ILE A 209 6.52 -11.58 0.20
CA ILE A 209 7.48 -11.00 -0.76
C ILE A 209 7.56 -11.85 -2.04
N GLY A 210 7.66 -13.18 -1.91
CA GLY A 210 7.70 -14.09 -3.06
C GLY A 210 6.42 -14.08 -3.87
N ARG A 211 5.26 -14.13 -3.20
CA ARG A 211 3.95 -14.12 -3.86
C ARG A 211 3.66 -12.81 -4.59
N ARG A 212 4.18 -11.67 -4.09
CA ARG A 212 4.07 -10.38 -4.79
C ARG A 212 4.80 -10.37 -6.13
N LEU A 213 5.89 -11.10 -6.25
CA LEU A 213 6.56 -11.27 -7.55
C LEU A 213 5.73 -12.15 -8.49
N MET A 214 5.11 -13.21 -7.96
CA MET A 214 4.29 -14.14 -8.74
C MET A 214 3.00 -13.51 -9.24
N ASP A 215 2.25 -12.86 -8.34
CA ASP A 215 0.97 -12.18 -8.61
C ASP A 215 0.77 -11.01 -7.61
N PRO A 216 1.19 -9.78 -7.99
CA PRO A 216 1.09 -8.61 -7.12
C PRO A 216 -0.35 -8.33 -6.68
N LEU A 217 -1.31 -8.42 -7.62
CA LEU A 217 -2.71 -8.11 -7.34
C LEU A 217 -3.28 -9.09 -6.31
N ALA A 218 -3.13 -10.39 -6.54
CA ALA A 218 -3.67 -11.42 -5.65
C ALA A 218 -3.11 -11.34 -4.22
N GLU A 219 -1.86 -10.91 -4.07
CA GLU A 219 -1.22 -10.81 -2.76
C GLU A 219 -1.52 -9.48 -2.06
N LEU A 220 -1.39 -8.34 -2.76
CA LEU A 220 -1.55 -7.02 -2.17
C LEU A 220 -2.98 -6.72 -1.71
N VAL A 221 -4.00 -7.30 -2.33
CA VAL A 221 -5.40 -7.13 -1.89
C VAL A 221 -5.71 -7.76 -0.54
N LYS A 222 -4.81 -8.59 0.02
CA LYS A 222 -4.98 -9.21 1.34
C LYS A 222 -4.76 -8.25 2.50
N ILE A 223 -4.18 -7.07 2.25
CA ILE A 223 -3.90 -6.06 3.26
C ILE A 223 -4.71 -4.79 3.00
N ASP A 224 -4.93 -4.00 4.05
CA ASP A 224 -5.57 -2.69 3.89
C ASP A 224 -4.72 -1.82 2.94
N PRO A 225 -5.29 -1.27 1.85
CA PRO A 225 -4.56 -0.44 0.90
C PRO A 225 -3.78 0.72 1.54
N LYS A 226 -4.26 1.26 2.66
CA LYS A 226 -3.54 2.29 3.45
C LYS A 226 -2.24 1.77 4.08
N SER A 227 -2.08 0.47 4.23
CA SER A 227 -0.86 -0.16 4.75
C SER A 227 0.19 -0.42 3.67
N ILE A 228 -0.17 -0.20 2.40
CA ILE A 228 0.76 -0.23 1.28
C ILE A 228 1.43 1.14 1.17
N GLY A 229 2.74 1.20 1.02
CA GLY A 229 3.51 2.43 0.85
C GLY A 229 3.24 3.05 -0.52
N VAL A 230 2.24 3.93 -0.61
CA VAL A 230 1.84 4.60 -1.87
C VAL A 230 2.40 6.01 -1.98
N GLY A 231 2.98 6.54 -0.90
CA GLY A 231 3.62 7.85 -0.90
C GLY A 231 4.17 8.24 0.47
N GLN A 232 5.27 8.99 0.47
CA GLN A 232 6.01 9.35 1.70
C GLN A 232 5.13 10.07 2.74
N TYR A 233 4.14 10.84 2.29
CA TYR A 233 3.31 11.70 3.14
C TYR A 233 1.84 11.29 3.16
N GLN A 234 1.55 10.04 2.88
CA GLN A 234 0.17 9.55 2.87
C GLN A 234 -0.56 9.69 4.21
N HIS A 235 0.17 9.82 5.33
CA HIS A 235 -0.42 10.03 6.65
C HIS A 235 -0.83 11.50 6.92
N ASP A 236 -0.39 12.44 6.10
CA ASP A 236 -0.68 13.87 6.28
C ASP A 236 -1.97 14.33 5.62
N VAL A 237 -2.54 13.53 4.70
CA VAL A 237 -3.79 13.85 4.00
C VAL A 237 -5.01 13.38 4.79
N ASP A 238 -6.21 13.78 4.35
CA ASP A 238 -7.46 13.26 4.91
C ASP A 238 -7.54 11.74 4.78
N GLN A 239 -7.54 11.04 5.91
CA GLN A 239 -7.47 9.58 5.97
C GLN A 239 -8.77 8.90 5.52
N THR A 240 -9.90 9.58 5.58
CA THR A 240 -11.19 9.06 5.13
C THR A 240 -11.27 9.10 3.60
N GLN A 241 -10.88 10.23 3.02
CA GLN A 241 -10.83 10.39 1.57
C GLN A 241 -9.77 9.46 0.95
N LEU A 242 -8.59 9.37 1.57
CA LEU A 242 -7.53 8.46 1.14
C LEU A 242 -8.05 7.02 1.08
N LYS A 243 -8.64 6.53 2.17
CA LYS A 243 -9.16 5.15 2.22
C LYS A 243 -10.17 4.90 1.11
N LYS A 244 -11.16 5.78 0.96
CA LYS A 244 -12.19 5.66 -0.09
C LYS A 244 -11.60 5.62 -1.50
N SER A 245 -10.61 6.47 -1.77
CA SER A 245 -9.93 6.52 -3.07
C SER A 245 -9.15 5.23 -3.33
N LEU A 246 -8.35 4.76 -2.36
CA LEU A 246 -7.57 3.54 -2.50
C LEU A 246 -8.45 2.29 -2.64
N ASP A 247 -9.54 2.17 -1.87
CA ASP A 247 -10.50 1.06 -2.00
C ASP A 247 -11.13 1.04 -3.41
N THR A 248 -11.44 2.20 -3.97
CA THR A 248 -11.95 2.33 -5.34
C THR A 248 -10.93 1.85 -6.37
N VAL A 249 -9.66 2.18 -6.19
CA VAL A 249 -8.56 1.70 -7.06
C VAL A 249 -8.45 0.18 -7.02
N VAL A 250 -8.47 -0.43 -5.82
CA VAL A 250 -8.41 -1.89 -5.68
C VAL A 250 -9.55 -2.55 -6.44
N MET A 251 -10.81 -2.09 -6.22
CA MET A 251 -11.97 -2.61 -6.95
C MET A 251 -11.82 -2.47 -8.47
N SER A 252 -11.37 -1.31 -8.93
CA SER A 252 -11.15 -1.04 -10.36
C SER A 252 -10.12 -1.99 -10.95
N CYS A 253 -8.97 -2.19 -10.29
CA CYS A 253 -7.92 -3.09 -10.75
C CYS A 253 -8.40 -4.54 -10.81
N VAL A 254 -9.04 -5.05 -9.76
CA VAL A 254 -9.57 -6.42 -9.71
C VAL A 254 -10.57 -6.67 -10.83
N ASN A 255 -11.48 -5.71 -11.07
CA ASN A 255 -12.51 -5.87 -12.10
C ASN A 255 -11.98 -5.69 -13.53
N SER A 256 -10.90 -4.93 -13.74
CA SER A 256 -10.30 -4.74 -15.06
C SER A 256 -9.45 -5.95 -15.51
N VAL A 257 -8.75 -6.60 -14.57
CA VAL A 257 -7.90 -7.77 -14.87
C VAL A 257 -8.75 -9.04 -14.99
N GLY A 258 -9.84 -9.12 -14.23
CA GLY A 258 -10.61 -10.35 -14.05
C GLY A 258 -9.98 -11.28 -13.02
N VAL A 259 -10.75 -12.27 -12.58
CA VAL A 259 -10.36 -13.17 -11.49
C VAL A 259 -10.65 -14.62 -11.88
N ASN A 260 -9.65 -15.48 -11.71
CA ASN A 260 -9.84 -16.92 -11.88
C ASN A 260 -10.51 -17.51 -10.64
N LEU A 261 -11.76 -17.96 -10.78
CA LEU A 261 -12.56 -18.54 -9.70
C LEU A 261 -11.93 -19.76 -9.04
N ASN A 262 -11.11 -20.51 -9.79
CA ASN A 262 -10.50 -21.73 -9.29
C ASN A 262 -9.24 -21.52 -8.44
N THR A 263 -8.60 -20.36 -8.60
CA THR A 263 -7.36 -20.03 -7.87
C THR A 263 -7.52 -18.86 -6.89
N ALA A 264 -8.51 -17.98 -7.12
CA ALA A 264 -8.71 -16.78 -6.32
C ALA A 264 -8.95 -17.09 -4.83
N SER A 265 -8.32 -16.30 -3.98
CA SER A 265 -8.62 -16.29 -2.54
C SER A 265 -10.00 -15.72 -2.25
N GLN A 266 -10.59 -16.07 -1.11
CA GLN A 266 -11.83 -15.46 -0.65
C GLN A 266 -11.70 -13.94 -0.63
N HIS A 267 -10.54 -13.43 -0.23
CA HIS A 267 -10.31 -12.00 -0.08
C HIS A 267 -10.31 -11.27 -1.44
N LEU A 268 -9.62 -11.82 -2.44
CA LEU A 268 -9.64 -11.28 -3.80
C LEU A 268 -11.06 -11.24 -4.37
N LEU A 269 -11.85 -12.28 -4.14
CA LEU A 269 -13.23 -12.38 -4.61
C LEU A 269 -14.14 -11.29 -4.01
N THR A 270 -13.87 -10.78 -2.81
CA THR A 270 -14.69 -9.71 -2.21
C THR A 270 -14.64 -8.39 -2.97
N TYR A 271 -13.58 -8.16 -3.76
CA TYR A 271 -13.44 -6.96 -4.58
C TYR A 271 -14.09 -7.08 -5.97
N VAL A 272 -14.54 -8.27 -6.35
CA VAL A 272 -15.27 -8.46 -7.60
C VAL A 272 -16.67 -7.84 -7.46
N SER A 273 -17.05 -7.00 -8.42
CA SER A 273 -18.36 -6.34 -8.43
C SER A 273 -19.51 -7.36 -8.30
N GLY A 274 -20.39 -7.13 -7.34
CA GLY A 274 -21.51 -8.02 -7.03
C GLY A 274 -21.17 -9.18 -6.10
N LEU A 275 -19.91 -9.43 -5.76
CA LEU A 275 -19.48 -10.45 -4.80
C LEU A 275 -19.12 -9.80 -3.47
N GLY A 276 -20.00 -9.79 -2.51
CA GLY A 276 -19.66 -9.38 -1.15
C GLY A 276 -18.93 -10.51 -0.37
N PRO A 277 -18.47 -10.24 0.87
CA PRO A 277 -17.72 -11.22 1.68
C PRO A 277 -18.41 -12.57 1.85
N THR A 278 -19.75 -12.58 1.97
CA THR A 278 -20.54 -13.80 2.12
C THR A 278 -20.51 -14.65 0.85
N LEU A 279 -20.68 -14.05 -0.32
CA LEU A 279 -20.65 -14.76 -1.60
C LEU A 279 -19.24 -15.26 -1.91
N ALA A 280 -18.21 -14.46 -1.65
CA ALA A 280 -16.82 -14.86 -1.80
C ALA A 280 -16.50 -16.10 -0.95
N LYS A 281 -16.97 -16.13 0.30
CA LYS A 281 -16.84 -17.28 1.19
C LYS A 281 -17.55 -18.51 0.62
N ASN A 282 -18.80 -18.37 0.20
CA ASN A 282 -19.59 -19.47 -0.37
C ASN A 282 -18.94 -20.06 -1.63
N ILE A 283 -18.34 -19.23 -2.50
CA ILE A 283 -17.61 -19.69 -3.69
C ILE A 283 -16.41 -20.56 -3.29
N VAL A 284 -15.62 -20.11 -2.32
CA VAL A 284 -14.44 -20.85 -1.87
C VAL A 284 -14.83 -22.17 -1.19
N GLU A 285 -15.86 -22.15 -0.33
CA GLU A 285 -16.40 -23.35 0.31
C GLU A 285 -16.93 -24.34 -0.71
N TYR A 286 -17.75 -23.89 -1.67
CA TYR A 286 -18.27 -24.73 -2.74
C TYR A 286 -17.14 -25.40 -3.54
N ARG A 287 -16.09 -24.63 -3.89
CA ARG A 287 -14.91 -25.15 -4.60
C ARG A 287 -14.16 -26.20 -3.78
N ARG A 288 -14.05 -26.01 -2.46
CA ARG A 288 -13.40 -26.97 -1.57
C ARG A 288 -14.16 -28.30 -1.48
N GLU A 289 -15.50 -28.24 -1.49
CA GLU A 289 -16.37 -29.42 -1.34
C GLU A 289 -16.60 -30.14 -2.65
N ASN A 290 -16.71 -29.41 -3.76
CA ASN A 290 -17.14 -29.95 -5.05
C ASN A 290 -16.03 -29.97 -6.12
N GLY A 291 -14.83 -29.50 -5.79
CA GLY A 291 -13.74 -29.36 -6.74
C GLY A 291 -13.82 -28.08 -7.60
N ALA A 292 -12.95 -27.98 -8.58
CA ALA A 292 -12.85 -26.81 -9.46
C ALA A 292 -14.12 -26.61 -10.31
N PHE A 293 -14.47 -25.34 -10.55
CA PHE A 293 -15.55 -24.99 -11.48
C PHE A 293 -15.15 -25.33 -12.92
N ALA A 294 -15.88 -26.21 -13.57
CA ALA A 294 -15.68 -26.55 -14.98
C ALA A 294 -16.40 -25.59 -15.93
N SER A 295 -17.40 -24.83 -15.46
CA SER A 295 -18.15 -23.87 -16.27
C SER A 295 -18.79 -22.77 -15.42
N ARG A 296 -19.11 -21.64 -16.07
CA ARG A 296 -19.86 -20.54 -15.44
C ARG A 296 -21.25 -20.98 -14.93
N ALA A 297 -21.86 -21.97 -15.58
CA ALA A 297 -23.16 -22.49 -15.15
C ALA A 297 -23.13 -23.11 -13.75
N GLN A 298 -21.99 -23.63 -13.32
CA GLN A 298 -21.83 -24.19 -11.97
C GLN A 298 -21.87 -23.10 -10.87
N LEU A 299 -21.60 -21.84 -11.19
CA LEU A 299 -21.74 -20.73 -10.23
C LEU A 299 -23.17 -20.61 -9.70
N LYS A 300 -24.18 -20.95 -10.51
CA LYS A 300 -25.59 -20.95 -10.07
C LYS A 300 -25.87 -21.94 -8.92
N LYS A 301 -24.98 -22.92 -8.70
CA LYS A 301 -25.09 -23.89 -7.61
C LYS A 301 -24.50 -23.36 -6.29
N VAL A 302 -23.77 -22.25 -6.34
CA VAL A 302 -23.21 -21.61 -5.14
C VAL A 302 -24.34 -20.97 -4.35
N PRO A 303 -24.48 -21.24 -3.03
CA PRO A 303 -25.54 -20.65 -2.21
C PRO A 303 -25.53 -19.11 -2.27
N ARG A 304 -26.71 -18.52 -2.49
CA ARG A 304 -26.96 -17.07 -2.57
C ARG A 304 -26.36 -16.33 -3.77
N LEU A 305 -25.78 -17.03 -4.74
CA LEU A 305 -25.29 -16.37 -5.97
C LEU A 305 -26.43 -16.07 -6.97
N GLY A 306 -27.59 -16.67 -6.72
CA GLY A 306 -28.80 -16.47 -7.51
C GLY A 306 -28.88 -17.31 -8.78
N PRO A 307 -30.06 -17.34 -9.44
CA PRO A 307 -30.25 -18.05 -10.72
C PRO A 307 -29.59 -17.32 -11.88
#